data_300efe9744d80d0f42b17a4521351bfe
#
_entry.id   300efe9744d80d0f42b17a4521351bfe
#
_cell.length_a   1.000
_cell.length_b   1.000
_cell.length_c   1.000
_cell.angle_alpha   90.00
_cell.angle_beta   90.00
_cell.angle_gamma   90.00
#
_symmetry.space_group_name_H-M   'P 1'
#
loop_
_entity.id
_entity.type
_entity.pdbx_description
1 polymer ?
#
loop_
_entity_poly.entity_id
_entity_poly.type
_entity_poly.pdbx_seq_one_letter_code
_entity_poly.pdbx_strand_id
1 'polypeptide(L)'
;MQRRVERVPAPPVEGVLTRMIGLTLEASGCQAAVGDRCDVMAADGARIEAEVVGFAGDKLYLMPTGDIHGLKPNARVIPRIGAEMVAVGPALLGRIIDGAGQALDGLGPIECEGRVRLTGVPINPLARQPISEPLDVGVRAINSVLTVGRGQRVGLFAGSGVGKSVLLGMMARFTSAEVIVVGLIGERGREVKEFVERILGRQDRQRAVVVATPADTPPLMRLHGAWRATAIAEYFRDQGKSVLLIMDSLTRVAQAQREIGLAIGEAPATKGYPPSVFARIPQLVERAGNGAEAGGSITAFYTVLTEGDDQQDPIADSARAILDGHIVLSRRIAEAGQYPAIDVEASISRAMHEIVPAQHTAMARKLRQSLSAYQQNRDLIAIGAYQKGSDPRIDAAIAQWPAIQNFLQQDMREKVGYDESLAALQVVAGGES
;
A
#
# COMPACT_ATOMS: atom_id res chain seq x y z
N MET A 1 -37.07 8.09 -32.76
CA MET A 1 -36.17 6.93 -32.47
C MET A 1 -35.02 6.94 -33.48
N GLN A 2 -33.91 7.61 -33.20
CA GLN A 2 -32.68 7.52 -34.00
C GLN A 2 -31.90 6.30 -33.51
N ARG A 3 -31.80 5.25 -34.33
CA ARG A 3 -30.89 4.12 -34.10
C ARG A 3 -29.46 4.67 -34.13
N ARG A 4 -28.77 4.65 -32.99
CA ARG A 4 -27.32 4.83 -32.93
C ARG A 4 -26.71 3.70 -33.75
N VAL A 5 -26.16 4.01 -34.89
CA VAL A 5 -25.35 3.05 -35.67
C VAL A 5 -24.12 2.77 -34.81
N GLU A 6 -24.03 1.58 -34.23
CA GLU A 6 -22.83 1.12 -33.55
C GLU A 6 -21.73 1.12 -34.62
N ARG A 7 -20.71 1.98 -34.44
CA ARG A 7 -19.52 1.97 -35.30
C ARG A 7 -18.86 0.62 -35.09
N VAL A 8 -18.84 -0.20 -36.14
CA VAL A 8 -18.00 -1.40 -36.20
C VAL A 8 -16.57 -0.94 -35.94
N PRO A 9 -15.88 -1.43 -34.90
CA PRO A 9 -14.50 -1.04 -34.67
C PRO A 9 -13.66 -1.35 -35.90
N ALA A 10 -12.80 -0.41 -36.30
CA ALA A 10 -11.86 -0.63 -37.39
C ALA A 10 -10.97 -1.85 -37.06
N PRO A 11 -10.65 -2.70 -38.05
CA PRO A 11 -9.76 -3.83 -37.79
C PRO A 11 -8.42 -3.31 -37.24
N PRO A 12 -7.80 -4.04 -36.26
CA PRO A 12 -6.52 -3.63 -35.71
C PRO A 12 -5.46 -3.58 -36.81
N VAL A 13 -4.71 -2.49 -36.86
CA VAL A 13 -3.58 -2.37 -37.77
C VAL A 13 -2.38 -3.01 -37.09
N GLU A 14 -1.91 -4.13 -37.67
CA GLU A 14 -0.73 -4.84 -37.18
C GLU A 14 0.55 -4.07 -37.51
N GLY A 15 1.55 -4.22 -36.65
CA GLY A 15 2.89 -3.69 -36.86
C GLY A 15 3.96 -4.77 -36.80
N VAL A 16 5.18 -4.31 -36.84
CA VAL A 16 6.37 -5.16 -36.76
C VAL A 16 7.30 -4.71 -35.64
N LEU A 17 7.90 -5.66 -34.95
CA LEU A 17 8.95 -5.43 -33.96
C LEU A 17 10.23 -5.03 -34.67
N THR A 18 10.69 -3.80 -34.49
CA THR A 18 11.86 -3.25 -35.18
C THR A 18 13.13 -3.36 -34.34
N ARG A 19 13.00 -3.30 -32.99
CA ARG A 19 14.15 -3.28 -32.08
C ARG A 19 13.74 -3.78 -30.71
N MET A 20 14.72 -4.31 -29.98
CA MET A 20 14.60 -4.65 -28.56
C MET A 20 15.84 -4.16 -27.82
N ILE A 21 15.65 -3.43 -26.71
CA ILE A 21 16.73 -2.99 -25.84
C ILE A 21 16.29 -3.21 -24.38
N GLY A 22 17.02 -4.06 -23.67
CA GLY A 22 16.67 -4.41 -22.28
C GLY A 22 15.25 -4.94 -22.20
N LEU A 23 14.39 -4.22 -21.47
CA LEU A 23 12.98 -4.58 -21.27
C LEU A 23 12.03 -3.90 -22.27
N THR A 24 12.54 -3.09 -23.20
CA THR A 24 11.71 -2.32 -24.12
C THR A 24 11.75 -2.89 -25.52
N LEU A 25 10.57 -3.08 -26.11
CA LEU A 25 10.35 -3.49 -27.48
C LEU A 25 9.91 -2.26 -28.28
N GLU A 26 10.57 -1.98 -29.42
CA GLU A 26 10.15 -0.93 -30.36
C GLU A 26 9.35 -1.60 -31.49
N ALA A 27 8.15 -1.11 -31.75
CA ALA A 27 7.31 -1.54 -32.86
C ALA A 27 6.96 -0.36 -33.76
N SER A 28 6.78 -0.61 -35.05
CA SER A 28 6.30 0.37 -36.03
C SER A 28 5.17 -0.20 -36.87
N GLY A 29 4.38 0.69 -37.48
CA GLY A 29 3.28 0.31 -38.37
C GLY A 29 1.98 -0.06 -37.70
N CYS A 30 1.93 -0.28 -36.39
CA CYS A 30 0.68 -0.50 -35.65
C CYS A 30 0.16 0.78 -35.00
N GLN A 31 -1.15 0.80 -34.76
CA GLN A 31 -1.82 1.91 -34.08
C GLN A 31 -2.37 1.41 -32.74
N ALA A 32 -1.79 1.88 -31.64
CA ALA A 32 -2.25 1.60 -30.29
C ALA A 32 -1.97 2.81 -29.40
N ALA A 33 -2.81 3.00 -28.39
CA ALA A 33 -2.63 4.07 -27.39
C ALA A 33 -1.73 3.58 -26.23
N VAL A 34 -1.17 4.53 -25.47
CA VAL A 34 -0.46 4.22 -24.23
C VAL A 34 -1.42 3.53 -23.26
N GLY A 35 -1.02 2.36 -22.74
CA GLY A 35 -1.84 1.47 -21.91
C GLY A 35 -2.61 0.40 -22.68
N ASP A 36 -2.61 0.40 -24.02
CA ASP A 36 -3.17 -0.68 -24.79
C ASP A 36 -2.22 -1.90 -24.77
N ARG A 37 -2.82 -3.10 -24.78
CA ARG A 37 -2.07 -4.36 -24.90
C ARG A 37 -1.83 -4.73 -26.34
N CYS A 38 -0.68 -5.35 -26.60
CA CYS A 38 -0.30 -5.92 -27.87
C CYS A 38 0.15 -7.37 -27.67
N ASP A 39 -0.19 -8.24 -28.64
CA ASP A 39 0.40 -9.57 -28.76
C ASP A 39 1.59 -9.49 -29.71
N VAL A 40 2.79 -9.83 -29.23
CA VAL A 40 3.99 -10.00 -30.04
C VAL A 40 4.18 -11.47 -30.34
N MET A 41 4.18 -11.84 -31.64
CA MET A 41 4.20 -13.24 -32.06
C MET A 41 5.63 -13.79 -32.04
N ALA A 42 5.91 -14.77 -31.16
CA ALA A 42 7.18 -15.45 -31.10
C ALA A 42 7.37 -16.39 -32.30
N ALA A 43 8.59 -16.89 -32.49
CA ALA A 43 8.97 -17.74 -33.63
C ALA A 43 8.25 -19.09 -33.69
N ASP A 44 7.90 -19.61 -32.52
CA ASP A 44 7.16 -20.86 -32.34
C ASP A 44 5.65 -20.70 -32.43
N GLY A 45 5.16 -19.49 -32.69
CA GLY A 45 3.74 -19.10 -32.67
C GLY A 45 3.18 -18.76 -31.31
N ALA A 46 3.98 -18.77 -30.24
CA ALA A 46 3.56 -18.30 -28.93
C ALA A 46 3.25 -16.80 -28.97
N ARG A 47 2.31 -16.38 -28.12
CA ARG A 47 1.95 -14.97 -27.97
C ARG A 47 2.61 -14.41 -26.71
N ILE A 48 3.43 -13.40 -26.91
CA ILE A 48 4.04 -12.64 -25.81
C ILE A 48 3.23 -11.37 -25.64
N GLU A 49 2.57 -11.27 -24.50
CA GLU A 49 1.78 -10.09 -24.17
C GLU A 49 2.70 -8.93 -23.76
N ALA A 50 2.44 -7.75 -24.32
CA ALA A 50 3.15 -6.53 -24.01
C ALA A 50 2.18 -5.34 -23.95
N GLU A 51 2.52 -4.31 -23.21
CA GLU A 51 1.74 -3.08 -23.08
C GLU A 51 2.50 -1.90 -23.70
N VAL A 52 1.77 -0.99 -24.34
CA VAL A 52 2.32 0.26 -24.85
C VAL A 52 2.61 1.20 -23.68
N VAL A 53 3.89 1.44 -23.41
CA VAL A 53 4.34 2.32 -22.32
C VAL A 53 4.73 3.72 -22.78
N GLY A 54 4.85 3.94 -24.12
CA GLY A 54 5.16 5.24 -24.70
C GLY A 54 5.29 5.16 -26.21
N PHE A 55 5.58 6.30 -26.83
CA PHE A 55 5.82 6.41 -28.26
C PHE A 55 6.80 7.54 -28.59
N ALA A 56 7.49 7.45 -29.73
CA ALA A 56 8.30 8.53 -30.28
C ALA A 56 8.19 8.50 -31.83
N GLY A 57 7.65 9.56 -32.41
CA GLY A 57 7.33 9.59 -33.84
C GLY A 57 6.32 8.53 -34.21
N ASP A 58 6.67 7.64 -35.13
CA ASP A 58 5.88 6.49 -35.60
C ASP A 58 6.16 5.19 -34.84
N LYS A 59 7.05 5.22 -33.85
CA LYS A 59 7.45 4.06 -33.05
C LYS A 59 6.69 4.00 -31.74
N LEU A 60 6.16 2.82 -31.45
CA LEU A 60 5.61 2.47 -30.13
C LEU A 60 6.67 1.78 -29.29
N TYR A 61 6.74 2.14 -28.00
CA TYR A 61 7.50 1.42 -26.99
C TYR A 61 6.58 0.50 -26.23
N LEU A 62 6.89 -0.80 -26.31
CA LEU A 62 6.13 -1.85 -25.65
C LEU A 62 6.99 -2.45 -24.53
N MET A 63 6.35 -2.82 -23.43
CA MET A 63 6.99 -3.54 -22.34
C MET A 63 6.28 -4.88 -22.14
N PRO A 64 6.99 -6.01 -22.21
CA PRO A 64 6.40 -7.34 -22.03
C PRO A 64 5.94 -7.55 -20.58
N THR A 65 4.84 -8.27 -20.41
CA THR A 65 4.29 -8.67 -19.12
C THR A 65 4.84 -10.00 -18.62
N GLY A 66 5.48 -10.78 -19.50
CA GLY A 66 6.04 -12.11 -19.22
C GLY A 66 7.39 -12.35 -19.87
N ASP A 67 7.73 -13.63 -20.03
CA ASP A 67 8.97 -14.09 -20.67
C ASP A 67 9.00 -13.69 -22.14
N ILE A 68 10.17 -13.28 -22.62
CA ILE A 68 10.43 -12.80 -23.98
C ILE A 68 11.20 -13.79 -24.85
N HIS A 69 11.42 -15.00 -24.35
CA HIS A 69 12.13 -16.03 -25.13
C HIS A 69 11.41 -16.33 -26.43
N GLY A 70 12.19 -16.51 -27.51
CA GLY A 70 11.66 -16.83 -28.85
C GLY A 70 11.26 -15.59 -29.67
N LEU A 71 11.43 -14.36 -29.18
CA LEU A 71 11.25 -13.16 -30.00
C LEU A 71 12.29 -13.10 -31.12
N LYS A 72 11.83 -12.68 -32.29
CA LYS A 72 12.68 -12.47 -33.49
C LYS A 72 12.51 -11.04 -34.00
N PRO A 73 13.53 -10.47 -34.67
CA PRO A 73 13.35 -9.26 -35.46
C PRO A 73 12.19 -9.44 -36.47
N ASN A 74 11.43 -8.38 -36.69
CA ASN A 74 10.25 -8.37 -37.58
C ASN A 74 9.09 -9.27 -37.09
N ALA A 75 9.05 -9.66 -35.82
CA ALA A 75 7.89 -10.30 -35.22
C ALA A 75 6.63 -9.42 -35.38
N ARG A 76 5.49 -10.05 -35.68
CA ARG A 76 4.21 -9.34 -35.81
C ARG A 76 3.77 -8.82 -34.44
N VAL A 77 3.29 -7.57 -34.42
CA VAL A 77 2.72 -6.91 -33.25
C VAL A 77 1.25 -6.63 -33.52
N ILE A 78 0.37 -7.24 -32.74
CA ILE A 78 -1.08 -7.20 -32.93
C ILE A 78 -1.70 -6.43 -31.76
N PRO A 79 -2.18 -5.19 -31.96
CA PRO A 79 -2.85 -4.45 -30.91
C PRO A 79 -4.16 -5.12 -30.47
N ARG A 80 -4.39 -5.18 -29.18
CA ARG A 80 -5.67 -5.55 -28.58
C ARG A 80 -6.41 -4.27 -28.19
N ILE A 81 -7.53 -3.99 -28.82
CA ILE A 81 -8.31 -2.78 -28.55
C ILE A 81 -9.08 -2.96 -27.23
N GLY A 82 -8.90 -2.04 -26.30
CA GLY A 82 -9.68 -1.95 -25.08
C GLY A 82 -8.83 -1.72 -23.83
N ALA A 83 -9.36 -0.93 -22.90
CA ALA A 83 -8.72 -0.72 -21.60
C ALA A 83 -8.61 -2.02 -20.84
N GLU A 84 -7.52 -2.17 -20.07
CA GLU A 84 -7.34 -3.33 -19.20
C GLU A 84 -8.43 -3.38 -18.13
N MET A 85 -9.14 -4.51 -18.11
CA MET A 85 -10.22 -4.77 -17.17
C MET A 85 -9.79 -5.81 -16.12
N VAL A 86 -10.03 -5.49 -14.86
CA VAL A 86 -9.83 -6.39 -13.72
C VAL A 86 -11.11 -7.16 -13.47
N ALA A 87 -11.02 -8.48 -13.44
CA ALA A 87 -12.12 -9.32 -12.99
C ALA A 87 -12.31 -9.15 -11.48
N VAL A 88 -13.55 -8.89 -11.05
CA VAL A 88 -13.90 -8.60 -9.65
C VAL A 88 -15.17 -9.33 -9.25
N GLY A 89 -15.27 -9.69 -7.99
CA GLY A 89 -16.42 -10.38 -7.42
C GLY A 89 -16.10 -10.98 -6.05
N PRO A 90 -17.12 -11.44 -5.31
CA PRO A 90 -16.95 -12.14 -4.04
C PRO A 90 -16.07 -13.40 -4.13
N ALA A 91 -16.00 -14.03 -5.32
CA ALA A 91 -15.18 -15.20 -5.57
C ALA A 91 -13.65 -14.93 -5.41
N LEU A 92 -13.22 -13.67 -5.34
CA LEU A 92 -11.85 -13.29 -5.03
C LEU A 92 -11.51 -13.45 -3.54
N LEU A 93 -12.50 -13.47 -2.65
CA LEU A 93 -12.25 -13.63 -1.22
C LEU A 93 -11.64 -15.01 -0.94
N GLY A 94 -10.58 -15.02 -0.14
CA GLY A 94 -9.80 -16.23 0.15
C GLY A 94 -8.69 -16.53 -0.85
N ARG A 95 -8.63 -15.81 -1.99
CA ARG A 95 -7.76 -16.14 -3.12
C ARG A 95 -6.46 -15.33 -3.12
N ILE A 96 -5.45 -15.92 -3.72
CA ILE A 96 -4.15 -15.31 -3.98
C ILE A 96 -3.94 -15.27 -5.48
N ILE A 97 -3.71 -14.07 -6.01
CA ILE A 97 -3.54 -13.82 -7.44
C ILE A 97 -2.25 -13.05 -7.73
N ASP A 98 -1.79 -13.12 -8.97
CA ASP A 98 -0.68 -12.32 -9.45
C ASP A 98 -1.11 -10.94 -9.99
N GLY A 99 -0.16 -10.18 -10.54
CA GLY A 99 -0.42 -8.89 -11.18
C GLY A 99 -1.28 -8.96 -12.44
N ALA A 100 -1.38 -10.10 -13.10
CA ALA A 100 -2.28 -10.35 -14.23
C ALA A 100 -3.68 -10.80 -13.79
N GLY A 101 -3.85 -11.19 -12.51
CA GLY A 101 -5.08 -11.74 -11.97
C GLY A 101 -5.18 -13.27 -12.06
N GLN A 102 -4.07 -13.94 -12.37
CA GLN A 102 -4.00 -15.40 -12.39
C GLN A 102 -3.90 -15.94 -10.97
N ALA A 103 -4.59 -17.04 -10.69
CA ALA A 103 -4.54 -17.68 -9.38
C ALA A 103 -3.16 -18.29 -9.10
N LEU A 104 -2.59 -17.98 -7.94
CA LEU A 104 -1.33 -18.52 -7.43
C LEU A 104 -1.52 -19.60 -6.35
N ASP A 105 -2.73 -19.75 -5.84
CA ASP A 105 -3.06 -20.61 -4.69
C ASP A 105 -3.35 -22.08 -5.05
N GLY A 106 -3.32 -22.42 -6.32
CA GLY A 106 -3.59 -23.78 -6.80
C GLY A 106 -5.08 -24.20 -6.71
N LEU A 107 -5.98 -23.29 -6.39
CA LEU A 107 -7.42 -23.59 -6.22
C LEU A 107 -8.22 -23.48 -7.52
N GLY A 108 -7.53 -23.43 -8.67
CA GLY A 108 -8.17 -23.33 -9.99
C GLY A 108 -8.61 -21.90 -10.37
N PRO A 109 -9.25 -21.76 -11.55
CA PRO A 109 -9.72 -20.49 -12.08
C PRO A 109 -10.70 -19.78 -11.12
N ILE A 110 -10.77 -18.45 -11.21
CA ILE A 110 -11.67 -17.64 -10.41
C ILE A 110 -12.77 -17.09 -11.33
N GLU A 111 -14.00 -17.52 -11.08
CA GLU A 111 -15.16 -17.04 -11.83
C GLU A 111 -15.68 -15.77 -11.17
N CYS A 112 -15.35 -14.63 -11.75
CA CYS A 112 -15.75 -13.31 -11.28
C CYS A 112 -16.99 -12.81 -12.04
N GLU A 113 -17.91 -12.19 -11.32
CA GLU A 113 -19.19 -11.70 -11.84
C GLU A 113 -19.06 -10.37 -12.59
N GLY A 114 -18.06 -9.56 -12.26
CA GLY A 114 -17.87 -8.20 -12.77
C GLY A 114 -16.50 -7.93 -13.33
N ARG A 115 -16.38 -6.77 -13.99
CA ARG A 115 -15.11 -6.23 -14.45
C ARG A 115 -15.05 -4.73 -14.21
N VAL A 116 -13.91 -4.24 -13.71
CA VAL A 116 -13.63 -2.82 -13.48
C VAL A 116 -12.33 -2.43 -14.20
N ARG A 117 -12.15 -1.14 -14.47
CA ARG A 117 -10.91 -0.65 -15.08
C ARG A 117 -9.74 -0.79 -14.11
N LEU A 118 -8.58 -1.24 -14.58
CA LEU A 118 -7.35 -1.35 -13.79
C LEU A 118 -6.96 0.03 -13.22
N THR A 119 -7.06 1.08 -14.01
CA THR A 119 -6.74 2.45 -13.61
C THR A 119 -7.81 3.13 -12.74
N GLY A 120 -8.94 2.45 -12.50
CA GLY A 120 -10.06 2.97 -11.74
C GLY A 120 -10.82 4.10 -12.46
N VAL A 121 -11.77 4.66 -11.73
CA VAL A 121 -12.51 5.89 -12.13
C VAL A 121 -12.40 6.88 -10.97
N PRO A 122 -11.86 8.09 -11.19
CA PRO A 122 -11.76 9.07 -10.14
C PRO A 122 -13.13 9.44 -9.56
N ILE A 123 -13.24 9.44 -8.23
CA ILE A 123 -14.43 9.97 -7.55
C ILE A 123 -14.30 11.49 -7.49
N ASN A 124 -15.40 12.20 -7.76
CA ASN A 124 -15.44 13.64 -7.56
C ASN A 124 -15.09 13.97 -6.09
N PRO A 125 -14.06 14.78 -5.82
CA PRO A 125 -13.65 15.08 -4.44
C PRO A 125 -14.78 15.63 -3.56
N LEU A 126 -15.71 16.41 -4.13
CA LEU A 126 -16.85 16.97 -3.41
C LEU A 126 -17.95 15.93 -3.09
N ALA A 127 -17.93 14.77 -3.74
CA ALA A 127 -18.86 13.68 -3.46
C ALA A 127 -18.32 12.70 -2.41
N ARG A 128 -17.03 12.76 -2.07
CA ARG A 128 -16.43 11.88 -1.06
C ARG A 128 -16.93 12.23 0.33
N GLN A 129 -17.27 11.21 1.11
CA GLN A 129 -17.60 11.37 2.52
C GLN A 129 -16.35 11.73 3.33
N PRO A 130 -16.46 12.62 4.34
CA PRO A 130 -15.35 12.92 5.24
C PRO A 130 -14.99 11.70 6.10
N ILE A 131 -13.78 11.72 6.66
CA ILE A 131 -13.36 10.74 7.68
C ILE A 131 -14.02 11.15 8.99
N SER A 132 -14.95 10.33 9.51
CA SER A 132 -15.77 10.67 10.69
C SER A 132 -15.76 9.62 11.80
N GLU A 133 -15.31 8.39 11.48
CA GLU A 133 -15.34 7.26 12.42
C GLU A 133 -13.97 6.60 12.55
N PRO A 134 -13.59 6.18 13.77
CA PRO A 134 -12.37 5.41 13.97
C PRO A 134 -12.52 4.01 13.36
N LEU A 135 -11.40 3.47 12.87
CA LEU A 135 -11.25 2.08 12.48
C LEU A 135 -10.45 1.34 13.55
N ASP A 136 -11.05 0.32 14.15
CA ASP A 136 -10.31 -0.60 15.01
C ASP A 136 -9.37 -1.47 14.17
N VAL A 137 -8.08 -1.39 14.44
CA VAL A 137 -7.04 -2.20 13.79
C VAL A 137 -6.44 -3.27 14.74
N GLY A 138 -6.97 -3.39 15.96
CA GLY A 138 -6.58 -4.38 16.96
C GLY A 138 -5.19 -4.18 17.57
N VAL A 139 -4.58 -3.02 17.37
CA VAL A 139 -3.27 -2.65 17.90
C VAL A 139 -3.42 -1.48 18.86
N ARG A 140 -3.15 -1.72 20.17
CA ARG A 140 -3.38 -0.77 21.27
C ARG A 140 -2.77 0.61 21.00
N ALA A 141 -1.50 0.67 20.64
CA ALA A 141 -0.81 1.94 20.37
C ALA A 141 -1.45 2.70 19.20
N ILE A 142 -1.95 2.02 18.17
CA ILE A 142 -2.61 2.66 17.03
C ILE A 142 -4.00 3.12 17.44
N ASN A 143 -4.82 2.22 18.00
CA ASN A 143 -6.19 2.54 18.40
C ASN A 143 -6.27 3.72 19.39
N SER A 144 -5.27 3.88 20.28
CA SER A 144 -5.32 4.84 21.37
C SER A 144 -4.57 6.16 21.14
N VAL A 145 -3.34 6.11 20.57
CA VAL A 145 -2.50 7.33 20.45
C VAL A 145 -2.23 7.76 19.02
N LEU A 146 -2.64 6.94 18.05
CA LEU A 146 -2.49 7.16 16.61
C LEU A 146 -3.78 6.80 15.87
N THR A 147 -4.94 7.01 16.50
CA THR A 147 -6.25 6.54 16.02
C THR A 147 -6.44 6.81 14.53
N VAL A 148 -6.68 5.74 13.79
CA VAL A 148 -6.90 5.77 12.34
C VAL A 148 -8.39 5.82 12.06
N GLY A 149 -8.80 6.66 11.11
CA GLY A 149 -10.19 6.76 10.69
C GLY A 149 -10.54 5.85 9.51
N ARG A 150 -11.81 5.49 9.38
CA ARG A 150 -12.34 4.80 8.19
C ARG A 150 -12.15 5.69 6.97
N GLY A 151 -11.49 5.17 5.94
CA GLY A 151 -11.15 5.91 4.74
C GLY A 151 -9.85 6.72 4.85
N GLN A 152 -9.09 6.61 5.93
CA GLN A 152 -7.80 7.29 6.08
C GLN A 152 -6.68 6.56 5.31
N ARG A 153 -5.76 7.33 4.74
CA ARG A 153 -4.56 6.83 4.04
C ARG A 153 -3.34 7.07 4.93
N VAL A 154 -2.75 5.99 5.42
CA VAL A 154 -1.66 6.04 6.41
C VAL A 154 -0.39 5.44 5.82
N GLY A 155 0.73 6.12 5.99
CA GLY A 155 2.07 5.60 5.69
C GLY A 155 2.61 4.77 6.83
N LEU A 156 3.18 3.59 6.55
CA LEU A 156 3.95 2.82 7.51
C LEU A 156 5.43 2.87 7.09
N PHE A 157 6.19 3.70 7.77
CA PHE A 157 7.61 3.92 7.49
C PHE A 157 8.45 2.95 8.31
N ALA A 158 9.26 2.16 7.64
CA ALA A 158 10.00 1.10 8.29
C ALA A 158 11.34 0.81 7.58
N GLY A 159 12.38 0.63 8.35
CA GLY A 159 13.61 -0.02 7.89
C GLY A 159 13.45 -1.54 7.79
N SER A 160 14.52 -2.25 7.43
CA SER A 160 14.52 -3.71 7.42
C SER A 160 14.60 -4.30 8.84
N GLY A 161 13.83 -5.35 9.12
CA GLY A 161 13.95 -6.14 10.36
C GLY A 161 13.28 -5.54 11.61
N VAL A 162 12.47 -4.49 11.48
CA VAL A 162 11.83 -3.80 12.62
C VAL A 162 10.43 -4.33 12.96
N GLY A 163 10.01 -5.46 12.37
CA GLY A 163 8.71 -6.05 12.65
C GLY A 163 7.55 -5.55 11.76
N LYS A 164 7.87 -4.89 10.60
CA LYS A 164 6.87 -4.37 9.64
C LYS A 164 5.80 -5.42 9.28
N SER A 165 6.21 -6.57 8.78
CA SER A 165 5.28 -7.60 8.28
C SER A 165 4.42 -8.18 9.41
N VAL A 166 4.96 -8.28 10.63
CA VAL A 166 4.21 -8.72 11.81
C VAL A 166 3.12 -7.71 12.14
N LEU A 167 3.44 -6.41 12.18
CA LEU A 167 2.45 -5.36 12.46
C LEU A 167 1.36 -5.30 11.38
N LEU A 168 1.72 -5.41 10.09
CA LEU A 168 0.74 -5.52 9.00
C LEU A 168 -0.18 -6.72 9.18
N GLY A 169 0.36 -7.85 9.62
CA GLY A 169 -0.41 -9.04 9.91
C GLY A 169 -1.33 -8.90 11.12
N MET A 170 -0.89 -8.23 12.17
CA MET A 170 -1.76 -7.89 13.32
C MET A 170 -2.96 -7.05 12.84
N MET A 171 -2.70 -5.98 12.08
CA MET A 171 -3.75 -5.13 11.55
C MET A 171 -4.69 -5.90 10.60
N ALA A 172 -4.18 -6.74 9.72
CA ALA A 172 -4.99 -7.56 8.83
C ALA A 172 -5.91 -8.52 9.60
N ARG A 173 -5.38 -9.22 10.60
CA ARG A 173 -6.16 -10.20 11.39
C ARG A 173 -7.18 -9.55 12.30
N PHE A 174 -6.82 -8.44 12.94
CA PHE A 174 -7.58 -7.89 14.07
C PHE A 174 -8.49 -6.72 13.70
N THR A 175 -8.35 -6.21 12.47
CA THR A 175 -9.19 -5.09 12.00
C THR A 175 -10.69 -5.40 12.04
N SER A 176 -11.48 -4.37 12.32
CA SER A 176 -12.93 -4.38 12.18
C SER A 176 -13.42 -4.19 10.73
N ALA A 177 -12.52 -3.99 9.77
CA ALA A 177 -12.90 -3.92 8.35
C ALA A 177 -13.48 -5.25 7.85
N GLU A 178 -14.50 -5.18 6.99
CA GLU A 178 -15.21 -6.36 6.48
C GLU A 178 -14.38 -7.13 5.45
N VAL A 179 -13.65 -6.41 4.61
CA VAL A 179 -12.81 -6.97 3.54
C VAL A 179 -11.37 -6.47 3.70
N ILE A 180 -10.44 -7.36 3.43
CA ILE A 180 -9.01 -7.06 3.45
C ILE A 180 -8.46 -7.26 2.05
N VAL A 181 -7.74 -6.28 1.52
CA VAL A 181 -7.00 -6.42 0.26
C VAL A 181 -5.53 -6.17 0.55
N VAL A 182 -4.69 -7.13 0.19
CA VAL A 182 -3.25 -7.04 0.41
C VAL A 182 -2.53 -7.06 -0.93
N GLY A 183 -1.80 -6.00 -1.24
CA GLY A 183 -0.88 -5.92 -2.37
C GLY A 183 0.55 -6.14 -1.88
N LEU A 184 1.13 -7.31 -2.15
CA LEU A 184 2.53 -7.64 -1.87
C LEU A 184 3.35 -7.36 -3.13
N ILE A 185 3.90 -6.14 -3.23
CA ILE A 185 4.52 -5.62 -4.45
C ILE A 185 6.03 -5.55 -4.30
N GLY A 186 6.75 -6.34 -5.10
CA GLY A 186 8.20 -6.37 -5.11
C GLY A 186 8.84 -6.96 -3.86
N GLU A 187 8.08 -7.69 -3.05
CA GLU A 187 8.58 -8.43 -1.90
C GLU A 187 9.20 -9.76 -2.33
N ARG A 188 10.05 -10.36 -1.50
CA ARG A 188 10.67 -11.65 -1.83
C ARG A 188 9.63 -12.76 -1.82
N GLY A 189 9.70 -13.72 -2.73
CA GLY A 189 8.77 -14.85 -2.81
C GLY A 189 8.61 -15.60 -1.49
N ARG A 190 9.70 -15.74 -0.69
CA ARG A 190 9.66 -16.33 0.65
C ARG A 190 8.79 -15.49 1.61
N GLU A 191 8.88 -14.17 1.56
CA GLU A 191 8.14 -13.27 2.43
C GLU A 191 6.64 -13.25 2.06
N VAL A 192 6.34 -13.36 0.76
CA VAL A 192 4.97 -13.55 0.28
C VAL A 192 4.35 -14.81 0.87
N LYS A 193 5.06 -15.95 0.80
CA LYS A 193 4.59 -17.22 1.36
C LYS A 193 4.41 -17.13 2.88
N GLU A 194 5.37 -16.57 3.59
CA GLU A 194 5.32 -16.39 5.04
C GLU A 194 4.14 -15.51 5.46
N PHE A 195 3.90 -14.41 4.75
CA PHE A 195 2.76 -13.53 5.03
C PHE A 195 1.43 -14.26 4.88
N VAL A 196 1.25 -15.00 3.80
CA VAL A 196 0.00 -15.71 3.51
C VAL A 196 -0.25 -16.87 4.46
N GLU A 197 0.76 -17.70 4.74
CA GLU A 197 0.59 -18.94 5.50
C GLU A 197 0.66 -18.74 7.02
N ARG A 198 1.56 -17.85 7.48
CA ARG A 198 1.86 -17.70 8.92
C ARG A 198 1.29 -16.44 9.52
N ILE A 199 1.35 -15.34 8.78
CA ILE A 199 0.98 -14.03 9.29
C ILE A 199 -0.53 -13.79 9.16
N LEU A 200 -1.10 -13.94 7.97
CA LEU A 200 -2.54 -13.78 7.74
C LEU A 200 -3.33 -14.98 8.28
N GLY A 201 -2.81 -16.19 8.07
CA GLY A 201 -3.45 -17.42 8.53
C GLY A 201 -4.69 -17.83 7.71
N ARG A 202 -5.24 -19.02 8.02
CA ARG A 202 -6.34 -19.59 7.21
C ARG A 202 -7.68 -18.92 7.44
N GLN A 203 -7.98 -18.53 8.68
CA GLN A 203 -9.30 -18.00 9.06
C GLN A 203 -9.49 -16.59 8.49
N ASP A 204 -8.54 -15.70 8.71
CA ASP A 204 -8.64 -14.31 8.25
C ASP A 204 -8.48 -14.18 6.73
N ARG A 205 -7.81 -15.16 6.09
CA ARG A 205 -7.73 -15.23 4.63
C ARG A 205 -9.10 -15.32 3.96
N GLN A 206 -10.13 -15.91 4.61
CA GLN A 206 -11.46 -16.05 4.00
C GLN A 206 -12.12 -14.71 3.65
N ARG A 207 -11.76 -13.62 4.33
CA ARG A 207 -12.21 -12.26 4.05
C ARG A 207 -11.15 -11.39 3.36
N ALA A 208 -10.08 -12.02 2.87
CA ALA A 208 -8.95 -11.31 2.26
C ALA A 208 -8.76 -11.68 0.79
N VAL A 209 -8.28 -10.73 0.01
CA VAL A 209 -7.73 -10.94 -1.33
C VAL A 209 -6.26 -10.56 -1.30
N VAL A 210 -5.38 -11.45 -1.76
CA VAL A 210 -3.94 -11.16 -1.82
C VAL A 210 -3.52 -11.05 -3.29
N VAL A 211 -2.95 -9.91 -3.65
CA VAL A 211 -2.31 -9.70 -4.96
C VAL A 211 -0.80 -9.71 -4.74
N ALA A 212 -0.12 -10.70 -5.29
CA ALA A 212 1.32 -10.89 -5.09
C ALA A 212 2.09 -10.74 -6.39
N THR A 213 3.03 -9.79 -6.42
CA THR A 213 3.97 -9.57 -7.51
C THR A 213 5.39 -9.52 -6.95
N PRO A 214 6.06 -10.67 -6.81
CA PRO A 214 7.40 -10.76 -6.23
C PRO A 214 8.44 -9.90 -6.95
N ALA A 215 9.61 -9.73 -6.33
CA ALA A 215 10.66 -8.85 -6.83
C ALA A 215 11.27 -9.29 -8.18
N ASP A 216 11.15 -10.57 -8.53
CA ASP A 216 11.60 -11.18 -9.78
C ASP A 216 10.61 -11.03 -10.94
N THR A 217 9.41 -10.48 -10.69
CA THR A 217 8.44 -10.20 -11.76
C THR A 217 8.81 -8.92 -12.53
N PRO A 218 8.43 -8.82 -13.82
CA PRO A 218 8.66 -7.62 -14.62
C PRO A 218 8.12 -6.34 -13.94
N PRO A 219 8.77 -5.17 -14.15
CA PRO A 219 8.35 -3.92 -13.50
C PRO A 219 6.91 -3.53 -13.82
N LEU A 220 6.47 -3.76 -15.05
CA LEU A 220 5.08 -3.50 -15.43
C LEU A 220 4.10 -4.34 -14.62
N MET A 221 4.40 -5.61 -14.38
CA MET A 221 3.56 -6.51 -13.57
C MET A 221 3.53 -6.10 -12.10
N ARG A 222 4.64 -5.59 -11.55
CA ARG A 222 4.66 -5.02 -10.19
C ARG A 222 3.75 -3.79 -10.09
N LEU A 223 3.79 -2.93 -11.10
CA LEU A 223 2.89 -1.76 -11.17
C LEU A 223 1.42 -2.20 -11.30
N HIS A 224 1.11 -3.15 -12.18
CA HIS A 224 -0.23 -3.72 -12.34
C HIS A 224 -0.75 -4.37 -11.06
N GLY A 225 0.09 -5.06 -10.31
CA GLY A 225 -0.28 -5.65 -9.02
C GLY A 225 -0.80 -4.61 -8.03
N ALA A 226 -0.13 -3.46 -7.93
CA ALA A 226 -0.58 -2.37 -7.08
C ALA A 226 -1.92 -1.77 -7.54
N TRP A 227 -2.08 -1.54 -8.84
CA TRP A 227 -3.33 -1.03 -9.40
C TRP A 227 -4.47 -2.04 -9.29
N ARG A 228 -4.19 -3.33 -9.48
CA ARG A 228 -5.18 -4.42 -9.34
C ARG A 228 -5.66 -4.55 -7.90
N ALA A 229 -4.77 -4.55 -6.93
CA ALA A 229 -5.14 -4.55 -5.51
C ALA A 229 -6.04 -3.34 -5.19
N THR A 230 -5.69 -2.16 -5.69
CA THR A 230 -6.50 -0.95 -5.51
C THR A 230 -7.86 -1.06 -6.21
N ALA A 231 -7.92 -1.56 -7.45
CA ALA A 231 -9.18 -1.73 -8.19
C ALA A 231 -10.12 -2.75 -7.52
N ILE A 232 -9.57 -3.82 -6.93
CA ILE A 232 -10.34 -4.79 -6.14
C ILE A 232 -10.89 -4.13 -4.87
N ALA A 233 -10.07 -3.32 -4.17
CA ALA A 233 -10.53 -2.57 -3.02
C ALA A 233 -11.65 -1.57 -3.38
N GLU A 234 -11.53 -0.87 -4.51
CA GLU A 234 -12.57 0.03 -5.03
C GLU A 234 -13.87 -0.71 -5.30
N TYR A 235 -13.82 -1.90 -5.91
CA TYR A 235 -15.01 -2.71 -6.15
C TYR A 235 -15.77 -2.99 -4.86
N PHE A 236 -15.09 -3.44 -3.80
CA PHE A 236 -15.76 -3.73 -2.53
C PHE A 236 -16.25 -2.46 -1.82
N ARG A 237 -15.49 -1.35 -1.88
CA ARG A 237 -15.95 -0.05 -1.40
C ARG A 237 -17.26 0.37 -2.09
N ASP A 238 -17.32 0.23 -3.40
CA ASP A 238 -18.49 0.63 -4.19
C ASP A 238 -19.71 -0.29 -3.93
N GLN A 239 -19.49 -1.46 -3.32
CA GLN A 239 -20.52 -2.33 -2.74
C GLN A 239 -20.90 -1.95 -1.29
N GLY A 240 -20.47 -0.79 -0.80
CA GLY A 240 -20.77 -0.32 0.56
C GLY A 240 -19.91 -0.96 1.66
N LYS A 241 -18.85 -1.70 1.32
CA LYS A 241 -17.99 -2.39 2.30
C LYS A 241 -16.92 -1.50 2.91
N SER A 242 -16.62 -1.75 4.19
CA SER A 242 -15.41 -1.24 4.84
C SER A 242 -14.23 -2.11 4.45
N VAL A 243 -13.29 -1.54 3.70
CA VAL A 243 -12.11 -2.25 3.18
C VAL A 243 -10.84 -1.77 3.86
N LEU A 244 -10.01 -2.70 4.31
CA LEU A 244 -8.63 -2.44 4.69
C LEU A 244 -7.73 -2.80 3.50
N LEU A 245 -7.05 -1.81 2.92
CA LEU A 245 -6.04 -1.99 1.89
C LEU A 245 -4.64 -1.93 2.53
N ILE A 246 -3.87 -2.98 2.39
CA ILE A 246 -2.45 -3.03 2.77
C ILE A 246 -1.63 -3.09 1.50
N MET A 247 -0.76 -2.09 1.25
CA MET A 247 0.13 -2.04 0.08
C MET A 247 1.58 -2.13 0.54
N ASP A 248 2.17 -3.30 0.38
CA ASP A 248 3.57 -3.55 0.76
C ASP A 248 4.41 -3.85 -0.49
N SER A 249 5.14 -2.89 -1.08
CA SER A 249 5.37 -1.54 -0.58
C SER A 249 5.21 -0.48 -1.69
N LEU A 250 4.85 0.73 -1.27
CA LEU A 250 4.81 1.91 -2.18
C LEU A 250 6.18 2.21 -2.78
N THR A 251 7.26 1.99 -2.01
CA THR A 251 8.65 2.14 -2.49
C THR A 251 8.92 1.20 -3.68
N ARG A 252 8.41 -0.03 -3.65
CA ARG A 252 8.58 -0.99 -4.76
C ARG A 252 7.76 -0.61 -5.98
N VAL A 253 6.58 -0.02 -5.79
CA VAL A 253 5.79 0.58 -6.88
C VAL A 253 6.58 1.72 -7.54
N ALA A 254 7.18 2.60 -6.74
CA ALA A 254 8.03 3.69 -7.22
C ALA A 254 9.25 3.18 -8.00
N GLN A 255 9.90 2.11 -7.52
CA GLN A 255 11.02 1.47 -8.20
C GLN A 255 10.59 0.85 -9.54
N ALA A 256 9.44 0.18 -9.59
CA ALA A 256 8.90 -0.37 -10.83
C ALA A 256 8.61 0.74 -11.86
N GLN A 257 7.99 1.83 -11.46
CA GLN A 257 7.77 2.98 -12.32
C GLN A 257 9.07 3.64 -12.78
N ARG A 258 10.10 3.71 -11.90
CA ARG A 258 11.43 4.18 -12.27
C ARG A 258 12.05 3.33 -13.37
N GLU A 259 12.01 2.01 -13.22
CA GLU A 259 12.53 1.08 -14.22
C GLU A 259 11.84 1.27 -15.58
N ILE A 260 10.50 1.45 -15.59
CA ILE A 260 9.71 1.72 -16.80
C ILE A 260 10.11 3.06 -17.43
N GLY A 261 10.12 4.15 -16.65
CA GLY A 261 10.44 5.48 -17.14
C GLY A 261 11.84 5.56 -17.75
N LEU A 262 12.85 5.01 -17.05
CA LEU A 262 14.23 4.96 -17.55
C LEU A 262 14.35 4.12 -18.83
N ALA A 263 13.62 3.01 -18.93
CA ALA A 263 13.64 2.13 -20.09
C ALA A 263 13.09 2.78 -21.37
N ILE A 264 12.13 3.72 -21.24
CA ILE A 264 11.60 4.49 -22.37
C ILE A 264 12.36 5.81 -22.60
N GLY A 265 13.45 6.07 -21.87
CA GLY A 265 14.33 7.23 -22.07
C GLY A 265 13.93 8.47 -21.27
N GLU A 266 13.06 8.35 -20.25
CA GLU A 266 12.77 9.47 -19.35
C GLU A 266 14.03 9.83 -18.54
N ALA A 267 14.37 11.12 -18.48
CA ALA A 267 15.56 11.56 -17.77
C ALA A 267 15.41 11.38 -16.25
N PRO A 268 16.42 10.82 -15.57
CA PRO A 268 16.42 10.74 -14.11
C PRO A 268 16.50 12.15 -13.49
N ALA A 269 15.75 12.36 -12.41
CA ALA A 269 15.75 13.58 -11.62
C ALA A 269 16.26 13.31 -10.20
N THR A 270 15.44 13.44 -9.18
CA THR A 270 15.85 13.35 -7.77
C THR A 270 16.24 11.91 -7.39
N LYS A 271 17.48 11.72 -6.92
CA LYS A 271 18.05 10.41 -6.54
C LYS A 271 17.82 9.32 -7.62
N GLY A 272 17.83 9.71 -8.89
CA GLY A 272 17.65 8.80 -10.02
C GLY A 272 16.21 8.37 -10.31
N TYR A 273 15.22 8.95 -9.64
CA TYR A 273 13.81 8.75 -9.97
C TYR A 273 13.37 9.75 -11.05
N PRO A 274 12.75 9.30 -12.15
CA PRO A 274 12.18 10.19 -13.15
C PRO A 274 10.89 10.87 -12.65
N PRO A 275 10.49 12.03 -13.24
CA PRO A 275 9.30 12.78 -12.85
C PRO A 275 7.99 11.98 -12.85
N SER A 276 7.87 10.99 -13.74
CA SER A 276 6.68 10.13 -13.83
C SER A 276 6.39 9.38 -12.53
N VAL A 277 7.42 9.04 -11.74
CA VAL A 277 7.25 8.36 -10.44
C VAL A 277 6.45 9.23 -9.49
N PHE A 278 6.81 10.52 -9.38
CA PHE A 278 6.15 11.48 -8.48
C PHE A 278 4.73 11.84 -8.94
N ALA A 279 4.42 11.67 -10.22
CA ALA A 279 3.05 11.80 -10.72
C ALA A 279 2.19 10.56 -10.44
N ARG A 280 2.77 9.35 -10.52
CA ARG A 280 2.04 8.08 -10.38
C ARG A 280 1.68 7.75 -8.93
N ILE A 281 2.54 8.08 -7.96
CA ILE A 281 2.30 7.80 -6.54
C ILE A 281 1.01 8.47 -6.04
N PRO A 282 0.80 9.78 -6.21
CA PRO A 282 -0.46 10.43 -5.84
C PRO A 282 -1.67 9.81 -6.54
N GLN A 283 -1.57 9.50 -7.84
CA GLN A 283 -2.66 8.86 -8.60
C GLN A 283 -3.09 7.52 -7.99
N LEU A 284 -2.15 6.71 -7.49
CA LEU A 284 -2.45 5.46 -6.82
C LEU A 284 -3.07 5.68 -5.44
N VAL A 285 -2.46 6.55 -4.63
CA VAL A 285 -2.85 6.79 -3.24
C VAL A 285 -4.22 7.46 -3.15
N GLU A 286 -4.54 8.40 -4.04
CA GLU A 286 -5.82 9.11 -4.06
C GLU A 286 -7.03 8.22 -4.41
N ARG A 287 -6.81 7.01 -4.91
CA ARG A 287 -7.88 6.04 -5.17
C ARG A 287 -8.47 5.45 -3.89
N ALA A 288 -7.68 5.38 -2.81
CA ALA A 288 -8.18 5.01 -1.49
C ALA A 288 -8.99 6.15 -0.86
N GLY A 289 -9.67 5.85 0.22
CA GLY A 289 -10.51 6.80 0.95
C GLY A 289 -11.99 6.42 0.93
N ASN A 290 -12.82 7.28 1.49
CA ASN A 290 -14.26 7.08 1.51
C ASN A 290 -14.87 7.14 0.12
N GLY A 291 -15.93 6.37 -0.10
CA GLY A 291 -16.77 6.46 -1.28
C GLY A 291 -17.64 7.72 -1.30
N ALA A 292 -18.52 7.81 -2.30
CA ALA A 292 -19.62 8.77 -2.32
C ALA A 292 -20.71 8.35 -1.30
N GLU A 293 -21.76 9.16 -1.20
CA GLU A 293 -22.94 8.86 -0.38
C GLU A 293 -23.47 7.43 -0.66
N ALA A 294 -23.71 6.65 0.37
CA ALA A 294 -24.01 5.21 0.33
C ALA A 294 -22.85 4.28 -0.09
N GLY A 295 -21.67 4.81 -0.41
CA GLY A 295 -20.46 4.01 -0.63
C GLY A 295 -19.79 3.58 0.67
N GLY A 296 -18.96 2.52 0.61
CA GLY A 296 -18.10 2.10 1.72
C GLY A 296 -16.83 2.94 1.83
N SER A 297 -15.80 2.37 2.45
CA SER A 297 -14.54 3.04 2.67
C SER A 297 -13.36 2.15 2.32
N ILE A 298 -12.24 2.76 1.87
CA ILE A 298 -10.93 2.10 1.79
C ILE A 298 -10.00 2.81 2.77
N THR A 299 -9.75 2.19 3.91
CA THR A 299 -8.66 2.60 4.80
C THR A 299 -7.39 1.92 4.30
N ALA A 300 -6.36 2.70 3.99
CA ALA A 300 -5.17 2.17 3.35
C ALA A 300 -3.92 2.37 4.21
N PHE A 301 -3.12 1.30 4.33
CA PHE A 301 -1.76 1.37 4.87
C PHE A 301 -0.77 1.12 3.74
N TYR A 302 0.01 2.16 3.44
CA TYR A 302 1.07 2.11 2.44
C TYR A 302 2.42 2.01 3.13
N THR A 303 3.12 0.90 2.95
CA THR A 303 4.47 0.80 3.51
C THR A 303 5.46 1.57 2.66
N VAL A 304 6.34 2.28 3.33
CA VAL A 304 7.44 3.03 2.74
C VAL A 304 8.74 2.52 3.36
N LEU A 305 9.59 1.94 2.52
CA LEU A 305 10.88 1.42 2.97
C LEU A 305 11.88 2.57 3.02
N THR A 306 12.46 2.82 4.19
CA THR A 306 13.52 3.81 4.39
C THR A 306 14.84 3.06 4.60
N GLU A 307 15.80 3.22 3.66
CA GLU A 307 17.13 2.62 3.82
C GLU A 307 17.95 3.44 4.82
N GLY A 308 18.47 2.76 5.86
CA GLY A 308 19.33 3.39 6.86
C GLY A 308 18.69 4.52 7.67
N ASP A 309 17.36 4.49 7.83
CA ASP A 309 16.56 5.55 8.48
C ASP A 309 16.72 6.93 7.78
N ASP A 310 17.05 6.94 6.46
CA ASP A 310 17.19 8.15 5.67
C ASP A 310 15.86 8.89 5.52
N GLN A 311 15.69 9.94 6.30
CA GLN A 311 14.51 10.80 6.25
C GLN A 311 14.42 11.66 4.98
N GLN A 312 15.52 11.75 4.20
CA GLN A 312 15.62 12.51 2.96
C GLN A 312 15.36 11.64 1.70
N ASP A 313 14.81 10.43 1.87
CA ASP A 313 14.37 9.62 0.73
C ASP A 313 13.22 10.33 0.00
N PRO A 314 13.33 10.59 -1.32
CA PRO A 314 12.33 11.38 -2.06
C PRO A 314 10.96 10.68 -2.14
N ILE A 315 10.92 9.34 -2.07
CA ILE A 315 9.66 8.60 -2.04
C ILE A 315 9.01 8.72 -0.66
N ALA A 316 9.82 8.67 0.41
CA ALA A 316 9.33 8.88 1.76
C ALA A 316 8.76 10.29 1.95
N ASP A 317 9.44 11.31 1.43
CA ASP A 317 8.98 12.69 1.49
C ASP A 317 7.70 12.92 0.67
N SER A 318 7.67 12.42 -0.57
CA SER A 318 6.49 12.46 -1.41
C SER A 318 5.30 11.74 -0.75
N ALA A 319 5.52 10.58 -0.12
CA ALA A 319 4.48 9.85 0.59
C ALA A 319 3.93 10.64 1.79
N ARG A 320 4.81 11.25 2.62
CA ARG A 320 4.37 12.10 3.75
C ARG A 320 3.51 13.29 3.33
N ALA A 321 3.79 13.85 2.15
CA ALA A 321 3.06 15.00 1.62
C ALA A 321 1.60 14.66 1.24
N ILE A 322 1.34 13.44 0.77
CA ILE A 322 0.05 13.03 0.20
C ILE A 322 -0.81 12.17 1.14
N LEU A 323 -0.22 11.62 2.20
CA LEU A 323 -0.91 10.74 3.15
C LEU A 323 -1.53 11.54 4.31
N ASP A 324 -2.60 11.00 4.89
CA ASP A 324 -3.35 11.61 6.00
C ASP A 324 -2.73 11.31 7.37
N GLY A 325 -1.51 10.84 7.40
CA GLY A 325 -0.72 10.49 8.59
C GLY A 325 0.30 9.41 8.31
N HIS A 326 1.12 9.13 9.30
CA HIS A 326 2.14 8.10 9.20
C HIS A 326 2.49 7.47 10.55
N ILE A 327 2.87 6.20 10.50
CA ILE A 327 3.40 5.42 11.61
C ILE A 327 4.86 5.09 11.27
N VAL A 328 5.75 5.38 12.17
CA VAL A 328 7.19 5.10 12.03
C VAL A 328 7.55 3.91 12.91
N LEU A 329 8.20 2.90 12.34
CA LEU A 329 8.81 1.81 13.09
C LEU A 329 10.30 2.10 13.31
N SER A 330 10.71 2.12 14.56
CA SER A 330 12.07 2.46 14.96
C SER A 330 12.92 1.22 15.20
N ARG A 331 14.11 1.18 14.58
CA ARG A 331 15.10 0.13 14.83
C ARG A 331 15.57 0.14 16.29
N ARG A 332 15.78 1.30 16.88
CA ARG A 332 16.18 1.47 18.28
C ARG A 332 15.18 0.83 19.24
N ILE A 333 13.87 0.98 18.96
CA ILE A 333 12.80 0.38 19.77
C ILE A 333 12.79 -1.14 19.59
N ALA A 334 12.95 -1.63 18.36
CA ALA A 334 13.02 -3.05 18.05
C ALA A 334 14.23 -3.74 18.71
N GLU A 335 15.41 -3.11 18.66
CA GLU A 335 16.66 -3.59 19.30
C GLU A 335 16.54 -3.61 20.82
N ALA A 336 15.74 -2.73 21.42
CA ALA A 336 15.40 -2.77 22.84
C ALA A 336 14.40 -3.87 23.20
N GLY A 337 13.93 -4.69 22.24
CA GLY A 337 12.98 -5.79 22.46
C GLY A 337 11.54 -5.34 22.63
N GLN A 338 11.20 -4.10 22.32
CA GLN A 338 9.82 -3.59 22.41
C GLN A 338 9.10 -3.78 21.08
N TYR A 339 8.00 -4.54 21.08
CA TYR A 339 7.15 -4.76 19.91
C TYR A 339 5.66 -4.51 20.26
N PRO A 340 4.87 -3.95 19.28
CA PRO A 340 5.33 -3.41 17.99
C PRO A 340 6.29 -2.22 18.20
N ALA A 341 7.28 -2.10 17.33
CA ALA A 341 8.36 -1.11 17.47
C ALA A 341 7.93 0.30 16.98
N ILE A 342 6.71 0.71 17.34
CA ILE A 342 6.11 1.99 16.92
C ILE A 342 6.77 3.14 17.67
N ASP A 343 7.37 4.07 16.92
CA ASP A 343 7.83 5.35 17.45
C ASP A 343 6.64 6.33 17.49
N VAL A 344 6.05 6.46 18.68
CA VAL A 344 4.86 7.30 18.90
C VAL A 344 5.20 8.78 18.70
N GLU A 345 6.43 9.21 19.01
CA GLU A 345 6.85 10.62 18.85
C GLU A 345 6.99 11.01 17.39
N ALA A 346 7.57 10.11 16.58
CA ALA A 346 7.76 10.31 15.14
C ALA A 346 6.50 10.01 14.30
N SER A 347 5.42 9.53 14.92
CA SER A 347 4.19 9.12 14.25
C SER A 347 3.05 10.12 14.45
N ILE A 348 2.17 10.23 13.46
CA ILE A 348 1.01 11.13 13.50
C ILE A 348 -0.19 10.57 12.73
N SER A 349 -1.40 10.68 13.31
CA SER A 349 -2.66 10.57 12.58
C SER A 349 -3.28 11.96 12.46
N ARG A 350 -3.42 12.46 11.24
CA ARG A 350 -4.01 13.80 11.02
C ARG A 350 -5.52 13.80 11.23
N ALA A 351 -6.18 12.67 11.06
CA ALA A 351 -7.62 12.53 11.25
C ALA A 351 -8.02 12.39 12.74
N MET A 352 -7.10 11.96 13.61
CA MET A 352 -7.44 11.60 14.98
C MET A 352 -8.24 12.67 15.73
N HIS A 353 -7.86 13.94 15.61
CA HIS A 353 -8.51 15.03 16.35
C HIS A 353 -9.96 15.32 15.91
N GLU A 354 -10.35 14.86 14.71
CA GLU A 354 -11.70 15.03 14.16
C GLU A 354 -12.61 13.84 14.48
N ILE A 355 -12.03 12.66 14.72
CA ILE A 355 -12.76 11.39 14.84
C ILE A 355 -12.87 10.86 16.26
N VAL A 356 -12.17 11.47 17.23
CA VAL A 356 -12.20 11.03 18.63
C VAL A 356 -12.65 12.17 19.55
N PRO A 357 -13.26 11.85 20.72
CA PRO A 357 -13.62 12.84 21.70
C PRO A 357 -12.42 13.65 22.21
N ALA A 358 -12.65 14.89 22.62
CA ALA A 358 -11.62 15.77 23.17
C ALA A 358 -10.87 15.17 24.37
N GLN A 359 -11.58 14.41 25.22
CA GLN A 359 -10.98 13.70 26.36
C GLN A 359 -9.93 12.66 25.89
N HIS A 360 -10.25 11.89 24.85
CA HIS A 360 -9.30 10.92 24.28
C HIS A 360 -8.05 11.62 23.73
N THR A 361 -8.23 12.71 22.98
CA THR A 361 -7.11 13.53 22.46
C THR A 361 -6.24 14.07 23.60
N ALA A 362 -6.85 14.52 24.71
CA ALA A 362 -6.12 15.02 25.87
C ALA A 362 -5.29 13.91 26.55
N MET A 363 -5.85 12.72 26.73
CA MET A 363 -5.13 11.57 27.28
C MET A 363 -3.95 11.12 26.40
N ALA A 364 -4.17 11.01 25.09
CA ALA A 364 -3.12 10.68 24.15
C ALA A 364 -1.98 11.72 24.14
N ARG A 365 -2.33 13.01 24.26
CA ARG A 365 -1.35 14.11 24.38
C ARG A 365 -0.54 13.98 25.67
N LYS A 366 -1.19 13.72 26.81
CA LYS A 366 -0.52 13.55 28.10
C LYS A 366 0.49 12.40 28.05
N LEU A 367 0.09 11.24 27.50
CA LEU A 367 1.00 10.10 27.32
C LEU A 367 2.20 10.47 26.46
N ARG A 368 1.98 11.13 25.31
CA ARG A 368 3.07 11.60 24.43
C ARG A 368 4.02 12.57 25.14
N GLN A 369 3.50 13.48 25.96
CA GLN A 369 4.33 14.42 26.74
C GLN A 369 5.21 13.70 27.77
N SER A 370 4.65 12.72 28.50
CA SER A 370 5.42 11.89 29.43
C SER A 370 6.48 11.06 28.72
N LEU A 371 6.12 10.46 27.57
CA LEU A 371 7.05 9.70 26.74
C LEU A 371 8.22 10.57 26.26
N SER A 372 7.92 11.77 25.75
CA SER A 372 8.92 12.71 25.25
C SER A 372 9.83 13.23 26.38
N ALA A 373 9.26 13.58 27.53
CA ALA A 373 10.05 14.03 28.68
C ALA A 373 11.03 12.95 29.13
N TYR A 374 10.62 11.69 29.17
CA TYR A 374 11.53 10.58 29.48
C TYR A 374 12.61 10.40 28.43
N GLN A 375 12.25 10.33 27.14
CA GLN A 375 13.18 10.06 26.05
C GLN A 375 14.26 11.15 25.90
N GLN A 376 13.89 12.41 26.05
CA GLN A 376 14.81 13.55 25.99
C GLN A 376 15.84 13.55 27.14
N ASN A 377 15.50 12.95 28.28
CA ASN A 377 16.37 12.91 29.45
C ASN A 377 16.94 11.52 29.74
N ARG A 378 16.69 10.55 28.87
CA ARG A 378 17.07 9.14 29.04
C ARG A 378 18.56 8.96 29.36
N ASP A 379 19.44 9.67 28.66
CA ASP A 379 20.88 9.53 28.84
C ASP A 379 21.32 10.10 30.19
N LEU A 380 20.77 11.23 30.62
CA LEU A 380 21.02 11.81 31.95
C LEU A 380 20.53 10.88 33.08
N ILE A 381 19.38 10.24 32.88
CA ILE A 381 18.81 9.27 33.80
C ILE A 381 19.71 8.02 33.88
N ALA A 382 20.14 7.49 32.72
CA ALA A 382 20.94 6.26 32.63
C ALA A 382 22.33 6.39 33.29
N ILE A 383 22.98 7.56 33.18
CA ILE A 383 24.29 7.83 33.81
C ILE A 383 24.17 8.35 35.26
N GLY A 384 22.93 8.45 35.80
CA GLY A 384 22.70 8.93 37.16
C GLY A 384 22.94 10.44 37.35
N ALA A 385 23.01 11.22 36.27
CA ALA A 385 23.23 12.68 36.35
C ALA A 385 21.95 13.47 36.65
N TYR A 386 20.76 12.86 36.45
CA TYR A 386 19.49 13.47 36.81
C TYR A 386 19.25 13.37 38.33
N GLN A 387 18.97 14.48 38.96
CA GLN A 387 18.60 14.52 40.38
C GLN A 387 17.07 14.59 40.54
N LYS A 388 16.49 13.64 41.24
CA LYS A 388 15.06 13.63 41.57
C LYS A 388 14.66 14.93 42.31
N GLY A 389 13.55 15.53 41.88
CA GLY A 389 13.05 16.83 42.39
C GLY A 389 13.53 18.05 41.60
N SER A 390 14.42 17.88 40.59
CA SER A 390 14.89 19.00 39.76
C SER A 390 13.85 19.50 38.76
N ASP A 391 13.04 18.61 38.19
CA ASP A 391 11.92 18.92 37.29
C ASP A 391 10.76 17.95 37.55
N PRO A 392 9.60 18.46 38.06
CA PRO A 392 8.44 17.61 38.34
C PRO A 392 7.91 16.84 37.15
N ARG A 393 8.09 17.37 35.93
CA ARG A 393 7.66 16.69 34.68
C ARG A 393 8.53 15.46 34.38
N ILE A 394 9.84 15.56 34.59
CA ILE A 394 10.78 14.46 34.41
C ILE A 394 10.56 13.41 35.49
N ASP A 395 10.37 13.83 36.74
CA ASP A 395 10.05 12.92 37.85
C ASP A 395 8.78 12.09 37.56
N ALA A 396 7.71 12.77 37.11
CA ALA A 396 6.47 12.10 36.70
C ALA A 396 6.68 11.13 35.53
N ALA A 397 7.46 11.54 34.52
CA ALA A 397 7.78 10.70 33.38
C ALA A 397 8.57 9.44 33.77
N ILE A 398 9.54 9.57 34.67
CA ILE A 398 10.29 8.42 35.23
C ILE A 398 9.35 7.46 35.97
N ALA A 399 8.46 7.98 36.80
CA ALA A 399 7.51 7.16 37.55
C ALA A 399 6.51 6.43 36.64
N GLN A 400 6.08 7.07 35.56
CA GLN A 400 5.11 6.50 34.60
C GLN A 400 5.76 5.57 33.56
N TRP A 401 7.08 5.62 33.38
CA TRP A 401 7.77 4.92 32.31
C TRP A 401 7.46 3.41 32.23
N PRO A 402 7.47 2.62 33.34
CA PRO A 402 7.16 1.20 33.27
C PRO A 402 5.73 0.92 32.78
N ALA A 403 4.77 1.76 33.18
CA ALA A 403 3.38 1.64 32.75
C ALA A 403 3.22 2.00 31.25
N ILE A 404 3.89 3.07 30.80
CA ILE A 404 3.90 3.45 29.39
C ILE A 404 4.54 2.36 28.53
N GLN A 405 5.65 1.79 28.98
CA GLN A 405 6.33 0.74 28.23
C GLN A 405 5.45 -0.52 28.10
N ASN A 406 4.82 -0.98 29.18
CA ASN A 406 3.86 -2.08 29.12
C ASN A 406 2.64 -1.76 28.23
N PHE A 407 2.15 -0.53 28.25
CA PHE A 407 1.04 -0.10 27.42
C PHE A 407 1.38 -0.15 25.93
N LEU A 408 2.60 0.22 25.54
CA LEU A 408 3.04 0.24 24.15
C LEU A 408 3.45 -1.15 23.63
N GLN A 409 3.71 -2.12 24.52
CA GLN A 409 4.00 -3.51 24.14
C GLN A 409 2.71 -4.30 23.95
N GLN A 410 2.69 -5.12 22.90
CA GLN A 410 1.58 -6.03 22.61
C GLN A 410 2.09 -7.28 21.90
N ASP A 411 1.68 -8.46 22.34
CA ASP A 411 2.02 -9.71 21.66
C ASP A 411 1.38 -9.75 20.27
N MET A 412 2.09 -10.32 19.31
CA MET A 412 1.62 -10.42 17.92
C MET A 412 0.33 -11.24 17.74
N ARG A 413 -0.05 -12.05 18.73
CA ARG A 413 -1.27 -12.86 18.74
C ARG A 413 -2.38 -12.26 19.59
N GLU A 414 -2.08 -11.22 20.34
CA GLU A 414 -3.04 -10.49 21.16
C GLU A 414 -3.83 -9.51 20.32
N LYS A 415 -5.16 -9.60 20.34
CA LYS A 415 -6.06 -8.58 19.81
C LYS A 415 -6.44 -7.65 20.96
N VAL A 416 -6.22 -6.34 20.78
CA VAL A 416 -6.71 -5.30 21.71
C VAL A 416 -7.67 -4.40 20.98
N GLY A 417 -8.96 -4.52 21.26
CA GLY A 417 -10.00 -3.74 20.60
C GLY A 417 -9.93 -2.25 20.94
N TYR A 418 -10.72 -1.46 20.19
CA TYR A 418 -10.71 0.00 20.32
C TYR A 418 -11.06 0.44 21.75
N ASP A 419 -12.19 -0.03 22.31
CA ASP A 419 -12.64 0.35 23.66
C ASP A 419 -11.67 -0.12 24.74
N GLU A 420 -11.11 -1.29 24.61
CA GLU A 420 -10.09 -1.84 25.51
C GLU A 420 -8.80 -1.02 25.46
N SER A 421 -8.41 -0.56 24.27
CA SER A 421 -7.27 0.35 24.09
C SER A 421 -7.48 1.69 24.77
N LEU A 422 -8.71 2.23 24.74
CA LEU A 422 -9.06 3.47 25.41
C LEU A 422 -9.08 3.33 26.94
N ALA A 423 -9.63 2.24 27.44
CA ALA A 423 -9.61 1.96 28.89
C ALA A 423 -8.17 1.84 29.40
N ALA A 424 -7.30 1.15 28.66
CA ALA A 424 -5.88 1.06 29.00
C ALA A 424 -5.17 2.43 28.94
N LEU A 425 -5.48 3.28 27.94
CA LEU A 425 -4.96 4.65 27.86
C LEU A 425 -5.38 5.48 29.06
N GLN A 426 -6.65 5.37 29.49
CA GLN A 426 -7.16 6.08 30.63
C GLN A 426 -6.41 5.75 31.92
N VAL A 427 -6.09 4.48 32.13
CA VAL A 427 -5.29 4.04 33.29
C VAL A 427 -3.89 4.65 33.26
N VAL A 428 -3.20 4.61 32.11
CA VAL A 428 -1.81 5.07 31.99
C VAL A 428 -1.72 6.61 31.99
N ALA A 429 -2.65 7.31 31.32
CA ALA A 429 -2.66 8.76 31.24
C ALA A 429 -3.38 9.41 32.42
N GLY A 430 -4.30 8.69 33.08
CA GLY A 430 -5.10 9.15 34.21
C GLY A 430 -4.36 9.16 35.52
N GLY A 431 -3.20 8.50 35.65
CA GLY A 431 -2.45 8.30 36.90
C GLY A 431 -2.73 9.26 38.02
N GLU A 432 -3.38 8.76 39.09
CA GLU A 432 -3.86 9.38 40.30
C GLU A 432 -5.17 10.21 40.16
N SER A 433 -6.29 9.58 40.51
CA SER A 433 -7.36 10.23 41.27
C SER A 433 -7.00 10.27 42.74
#